data_4b277b684487019d38e8181e11fc81e5
#
_entry.id   4b277b684487019d38e8181e11fc81e5
#
_cell.length_a   1.000
_cell.length_b   1.000
_cell.length_c   1.000
_cell.angle_alpha   90.00
_cell.angle_beta   90.00
_cell.angle_gamma   90.00
#
_symmetry.space_group_name_H-M   'P 1'
#
loop_
_entity.id
_entity.type
_entity.pdbx_description
1 polymer ?
#
loop_
_entity_poly.entity_id
_entity_poly.type
_entity_poly.pdbx_seq_one_letter_code
_entity_poly.pdbx_strand_id
1 'polypeptide(L)'
;MNNPQTTPFYQAHQNAGGKLVDFAGWMLPVNYGSQIAEHEAVRTDAGMFDVSHMLVSDITGAQAKAWLQKLLANDVAKLSFVGKALYSAMLNDNGGVMDDLIVYRANEAETAYRIVSNAATRAKDLAQFAEVGK
;
A
#
# COMPACT_ATOMS: atom_id res chain seq x y z
N MET A 1 15.21 -20.42 8.89
CA MET A 1 14.28 -19.79 7.93
C MET A 1 13.09 -19.32 8.76
N ASN A 2 12.77 -18.04 8.72
CA ASN A 2 11.57 -17.55 9.43
C ASN A 2 10.33 -18.06 8.69
N ASN A 3 9.35 -18.59 9.44
CA ASN A 3 8.07 -18.94 8.85
C ASN A 3 7.39 -17.68 8.31
N PRO A 4 6.76 -17.73 7.11
CA PRO A 4 5.98 -16.61 6.59
C PRO A 4 4.90 -16.16 7.57
N GLN A 5 4.62 -14.86 7.61
CA GLN A 5 3.55 -14.28 8.40
C GLN A 5 2.18 -14.63 7.79
N THR A 6 1.12 -14.53 8.57
CA THR A 6 -0.25 -14.76 8.11
C THR A 6 -1.10 -13.51 8.31
N THR A 7 -2.02 -13.26 7.39
CA THR A 7 -3.03 -12.20 7.54
C THR A 7 -4.16 -12.66 8.46
N PRO A 8 -5.02 -11.75 8.94
CA PRO A 8 -6.23 -12.12 9.66
C PRO A 8 -7.17 -13.04 8.87
N PHE A 9 -7.09 -13.01 7.53
CA PHE A 9 -7.93 -13.83 6.64
C PHE A 9 -7.29 -15.16 6.23
N TYR A 10 -6.12 -15.52 6.75
CA TYR A 10 -5.41 -16.74 6.38
C TYR A 10 -6.28 -18.00 6.40
N GLN A 11 -7.04 -18.21 7.49
CA GLN A 11 -7.93 -19.36 7.59
C GLN A 11 -9.10 -19.30 6.61
N ALA A 12 -9.61 -18.10 6.33
CA ALA A 12 -10.67 -17.91 5.33
C ALA A 12 -10.17 -18.26 3.92
N HIS A 13 -8.94 -17.89 3.59
CA HIS A 13 -8.31 -18.29 2.31
C HIS A 13 -8.19 -19.80 2.17
N GLN A 14 -7.74 -20.49 3.24
CA GLN A 14 -7.66 -21.96 3.23
C GLN A 14 -9.05 -22.59 3.03
N ASN A 15 -10.04 -22.14 3.78
CA ASN A 15 -11.41 -22.67 3.73
C ASN A 15 -12.06 -22.44 2.36
N ALA A 16 -11.70 -21.34 1.68
CA ALA A 16 -12.17 -21.04 0.32
C ALA A 16 -11.37 -21.77 -0.78
N GLY A 17 -10.42 -22.63 -0.42
CA GLY A 17 -9.61 -23.38 -1.40
C GLY A 17 -8.52 -22.53 -2.08
N GLY A 18 -8.10 -21.43 -1.47
CA GLY A 18 -7.02 -20.59 -1.97
C GLY A 18 -5.69 -21.33 -2.05
N LYS A 19 -5.00 -21.23 -3.18
CA LYS A 19 -3.65 -21.75 -3.35
C LYS A 19 -2.65 -20.81 -2.69
N LEU A 20 -2.30 -21.10 -1.41
CA LEU A 20 -1.41 -20.27 -0.61
C LEU A 20 0.06 -20.43 -1.05
N VAL A 21 0.76 -19.31 -1.12
CA VAL A 21 2.19 -19.23 -1.41
C VAL A 21 2.87 -18.22 -0.48
N ASP A 22 4.18 -18.34 -0.32
CA ASP A 22 4.99 -17.29 0.30
C ASP A 22 5.09 -16.10 -0.66
N PHE A 23 4.41 -15.02 -0.34
CA PHE A 23 4.43 -13.76 -1.06
C PHE A 23 5.18 -12.71 -0.22
N ALA A 24 6.47 -12.56 -0.49
CA ALA A 24 7.34 -11.63 0.22
C ALA A 24 7.28 -11.75 1.76
N GLY A 25 7.29 -12.99 2.26
CA GLY A 25 7.24 -13.30 3.70
C GLY A 25 5.84 -13.37 4.29
N TRP A 26 4.80 -13.36 3.45
CA TRP A 26 3.39 -13.51 3.85
C TRP A 26 2.73 -14.69 3.14
N MET A 27 1.99 -15.51 3.86
CA MET A 27 1.18 -16.58 3.27
C MET A 27 -0.10 -16.00 2.69
N LEU A 28 -0.14 -15.86 1.35
CA LEU A 28 -1.26 -15.29 0.62
C LEU A 28 -1.72 -16.20 -0.52
N PRO A 29 -3.02 -16.16 -0.91
CA PRO A 29 -3.53 -16.95 -2.02
C PRO A 29 -3.10 -16.32 -3.36
N VAL A 30 -2.51 -17.12 -4.24
CA VAL A 30 -2.18 -16.70 -5.61
C VAL A 30 -3.38 -16.85 -6.55
N ASN A 31 -4.29 -17.76 -6.25
CA ASN A 31 -5.59 -17.93 -6.92
C ASN A 31 -6.50 -18.87 -6.11
N TYR A 32 -7.77 -18.98 -6.52
CA TYR A 32 -8.79 -19.89 -5.98
C TYR A 32 -9.28 -20.89 -7.05
N GLY A 33 -8.38 -21.25 -7.98
CA GLY A 33 -8.64 -22.24 -9.02
C GLY A 33 -8.20 -21.76 -10.41
N SER A 34 -8.64 -20.57 -10.84
CA SER A 34 -8.28 -20.03 -12.16
C SER A 34 -8.02 -18.53 -12.10
N GLN A 35 -6.77 -18.13 -12.30
CA GLN A 35 -6.38 -16.71 -12.40
C GLN A 35 -7.14 -15.97 -13.52
N ILE A 36 -7.41 -16.65 -14.64
CA ILE A 36 -8.12 -16.06 -15.79
C ILE A 36 -9.59 -15.79 -15.42
N ALA A 37 -10.28 -16.79 -14.84
CA ALA A 37 -11.67 -16.62 -14.44
C ALA A 37 -11.84 -15.56 -13.35
N GLU A 38 -10.89 -15.49 -12.38
CA GLU A 38 -10.89 -14.47 -11.34
C GLU A 38 -10.64 -13.08 -11.93
N HIS A 39 -9.73 -12.95 -12.90
CA HIS A 39 -9.51 -11.69 -13.63
C HIS A 39 -10.77 -11.26 -14.39
N GLU A 40 -11.41 -12.17 -15.10
CA GLU A 40 -12.66 -11.90 -15.84
C GLU A 40 -13.78 -11.46 -14.88
N ALA A 41 -13.91 -12.11 -13.71
CA ALA A 41 -14.89 -11.73 -12.70
C ALA A 41 -14.67 -10.28 -12.20
N VAL A 42 -13.45 -9.88 -11.93
CA VAL A 42 -13.11 -8.49 -11.54
C VAL A 42 -13.46 -7.50 -12.65
N ARG A 43 -13.27 -7.89 -13.93
CA ARG A 43 -13.51 -7.01 -15.08
C ARG A 43 -14.98 -6.86 -15.47
N THR A 44 -15.81 -7.88 -15.18
CA THR A 44 -17.21 -7.94 -15.61
C THR A 44 -18.21 -7.81 -14.47
N ASP A 45 -17.75 -7.99 -13.23
CA ASP A 45 -18.61 -7.93 -12.03
C ASP A 45 -17.83 -7.30 -10.87
N ALA A 46 -17.33 -8.09 -9.92
CA ALA A 46 -16.61 -7.61 -8.74
C ALA A 46 -15.50 -8.58 -8.30
N GLY A 47 -14.52 -8.04 -7.58
CA GLY A 47 -13.48 -8.83 -6.92
C GLY A 47 -13.14 -8.26 -5.55
N MET A 48 -12.75 -9.15 -4.63
CA MET A 48 -12.26 -8.79 -3.29
C MET A 48 -10.85 -9.31 -3.09
N PHE A 49 -9.99 -8.47 -2.53
CA PHE A 49 -8.57 -8.78 -2.34
C PHE A 49 -8.15 -8.55 -0.89
N ASP A 50 -7.44 -9.51 -0.31
CA ASP A 50 -6.79 -9.33 1.00
C ASP A 50 -5.49 -8.54 0.82
N VAL A 51 -5.50 -7.31 1.32
CA VAL A 51 -4.34 -6.39 1.33
C VAL A 51 -3.79 -6.15 2.73
N SER A 52 -4.14 -6.99 3.71
CA SER A 52 -3.78 -6.82 5.12
C SER A 52 -2.28 -6.89 5.38
N HIS A 53 -1.49 -7.43 4.44
CA HIS A 53 -0.03 -7.47 4.51
C HIS A 53 0.64 -6.13 4.22
N MET A 54 -0.04 -5.21 3.54
CA MET A 54 0.53 -3.91 3.17
C MET A 54 0.84 -3.04 4.39
N LEU A 55 1.81 -2.14 4.24
CA LEU A 55 2.14 -1.15 5.25
C LEU A 55 1.15 0.02 5.18
N VAL A 56 0.47 0.28 6.29
CA VAL A 56 -0.37 1.48 6.46
C VAL A 56 0.33 2.43 7.43
N SER A 57 0.51 3.68 7.01
CA SER A 57 1.16 4.72 7.81
C SER A 57 0.30 5.98 7.83
N ASP A 58 -0.03 6.48 9.02
CA ASP A 58 -0.74 7.74 9.19
C ASP A 58 0.27 8.87 9.42
N ILE A 59 0.20 9.90 8.59
CA ILE A 59 1.03 11.10 8.63
C ILE A 59 0.19 12.25 9.18
N THR A 60 0.62 12.85 10.27
CA THR A 60 -0.11 13.95 10.91
C THR A 60 0.79 15.12 11.26
N GLY A 61 0.26 16.32 11.18
CA GLY A 61 0.94 17.56 11.56
C GLY A 61 0.76 18.69 10.55
N ALA A 62 1.06 19.90 10.96
CA ALA A 62 0.92 21.10 10.12
C ALA A 62 1.78 21.06 8.85
N GLN A 63 2.87 20.30 8.87
CA GLN A 63 3.79 20.16 7.73
C GLN A 63 3.55 18.88 6.90
N ALA A 64 2.49 18.10 7.18
CA ALA A 64 2.24 16.82 6.53
C ALA A 64 2.17 16.92 5.00
N LYS A 65 1.48 17.95 4.48
CA LYS A 65 1.40 18.19 3.03
C LYS A 65 2.77 18.52 2.42
N ALA A 66 3.53 19.41 3.05
CA ALA A 66 4.85 19.81 2.57
C ALA A 66 5.85 18.64 2.62
N TRP A 67 5.77 17.81 3.63
CA TRP A 67 6.56 16.59 3.77
C TRP A 67 6.23 15.60 2.64
N LEU A 68 4.95 15.37 2.36
CA LEU A 68 4.53 14.51 1.25
C LEU A 68 4.99 15.03 -0.11
N GLN A 69 5.01 16.34 -0.33
CA GLN A 69 5.52 16.96 -1.56
C GLN A 69 7.03 16.72 -1.77
N LYS A 70 7.80 16.54 -0.69
CA LYS A 70 9.21 16.15 -0.79
C LYS A 70 9.38 14.65 -1.05
N LEU A 71 8.52 13.83 -0.44
CA LEU A 71 8.60 12.38 -0.52
C LEU A 71 8.19 11.82 -1.89
N LEU A 72 7.16 12.42 -2.50
CA LEU A 72 6.43 11.87 -3.63
C LEU A 72 6.76 12.57 -4.95
N ALA A 73 6.81 11.79 -6.02
CA ALA A 73 6.99 12.32 -7.37
C ALA A 73 5.75 13.05 -7.91
N ASN A 74 4.56 12.71 -7.41
CA ASN A 74 3.30 13.30 -7.86
C ASN A 74 2.88 14.45 -6.95
N ASP A 75 2.11 15.40 -7.49
CA ASP A 75 1.63 16.58 -6.76
C ASP A 75 0.48 16.24 -5.80
N VAL A 76 0.76 16.33 -4.50
CA VAL A 76 -0.20 16.08 -3.40
C VAL A 76 -1.36 17.08 -3.41
N ALA A 77 -1.21 18.27 -4.01
CA ALA A 77 -2.28 19.25 -4.16
C ALA A 77 -3.48 18.72 -4.99
N LYS A 78 -3.26 17.67 -5.80
CA LYS A 78 -4.34 16.95 -6.51
C LYS A 78 -5.33 16.25 -5.58
N LEU A 79 -4.99 16.06 -4.30
CA LEU A 79 -5.88 15.52 -3.25
C LEU A 79 -6.88 16.59 -2.78
N SER A 80 -7.82 16.97 -3.62
CA SER A 80 -8.70 18.14 -3.46
C SER A 80 -9.82 17.97 -2.44
N PHE A 81 -10.10 16.76 -1.94
CA PHE A 81 -11.13 16.48 -0.91
C PHE A 81 -10.74 15.28 -0.06
N VAL A 82 -11.35 15.16 1.12
CA VAL A 82 -11.15 14.04 2.06
C VAL A 82 -11.57 12.71 1.42
N GLY A 83 -10.72 11.69 1.57
CA GLY A 83 -10.92 10.37 0.97
C GLY A 83 -10.41 10.23 -0.45
N LYS A 84 -10.03 11.32 -1.13
CA LYS A 84 -9.38 11.23 -2.44
C LYS A 84 -8.03 10.56 -2.32
N ALA A 85 -7.74 9.64 -3.24
CA ALA A 85 -6.50 8.90 -3.34
C ALA A 85 -5.60 9.45 -4.47
N LEU A 86 -4.29 9.32 -4.29
CA LEU A 86 -3.27 9.64 -5.27
C LEU A 86 -2.21 8.54 -5.28
N TYR A 87 -2.04 7.88 -6.43
CA TYR A 87 -0.94 6.97 -6.66
C TYR A 87 0.32 7.74 -7.05
N SER A 88 1.46 7.40 -6.46
CA SER A 88 2.73 8.06 -6.72
C SER A 88 3.91 7.13 -6.53
N ALA A 89 4.97 7.34 -7.30
CA ALA A 89 6.30 6.84 -6.97
C ALA A 89 6.88 7.65 -5.79
N MET A 90 7.66 6.96 -4.96
CA MET A 90 8.58 7.54 -3.98
C MET A 90 9.99 7.47 -4.55
N LEU A 91 10.69 8.60 -4.58
CA LEU A 91 12.01 8.72 -5.21
C LEU A 91 13.11 8.92 -4.18
N ASN A 92 14.33 8.50 -4.55
CA ASN A 92 15.55 8.93 -3.88
C ASN A 92 16.05 10.26 -4.46
N ASP A 93 17.09 10.83 -3.85
CA ASP A 93 17.68 12.14 -4.22
C ASP A 93 18.24 12.18 -5.66
N ASN A 94 18.53 11.03 -6.25
CA ASN A 94 19.02 10.89 -7.63
C ASN A 94 17.88 10.65 -8.65
N GLY A 95 16.62 10.71 -8.21
CA GLY A 95 15.44 10.48 -9.06
C GLY A 95 15.13 9.00 -9.32
N GLY A 96 15.86 8.06 -8.70
CA GLY A 96 15.57 6.63 -8.80
C GLY A 96 14.32 6.25 -7.99
N VAL A 97 13.49 5.36 -8.54
CA VAL A 97 12.28 4.88 -7.86
C VAL A 97 12.68 3.95 -6.69
N MET A 98 12.27 4.32 -5.50
CA MET A 98 12.43 3.49 -4.31
C MET A 98 11.26 2.53 -4.12
N ASP A 99 10.04 3.05 -4.23
CA ASP A 99 8.80 2.28 -4.17
C ASP A 99 7.67 3.07 -4.83
N ASP A 100 6.50 2.44 -4.93
CA ASP A 100 5.24 3.07 -5.30
C ASP A 100 4.21 2.90 -4.17
N LEU A 101 3.34 3.87 -4.02
CA LEU A 101 2.39 3.91 -2.92
C LEU A 101 1.12 4.70 -3.27
N ILE A 102 0.10 4.53 -2.43
CA ILE A 102 -1.11 5.34 -2.51
C ILE A 102 -1.18 6.21 -1.27
N VAL A 103 -1.47 7.49 -1.45
CA VAL A 103 -1.74 8.43 -0.36
C VAL A 103 -3.19 8.92 -0.43
N TYR A 104 -3.84 8.99 0.73
CA TYR A 104 -5.21 9.47 0.90
C TYR A 104 -5.21 10.73 1.77
N ARG A 105 -5.98 11.74 1.37
CA ARG A 105 -6.27 12.89 2.25
C ARG A 105 -7.26 12.45 3.33
N ALA A 106 -6.90 12.67 4.61
CA ALA A 106 -7.68 12.17 5.75
C ALA A 106 -8.50 13.26 6.46
N ASN A 107 -8.18 14.56 6.26
CA ASN A 107 -8.95 15.66 6.84
C ASN A 107 -9.00 16.90 5.94
N GLU A 108 -9.96 17.80 6.23
CA GLU A 108 -10.13 19.04 5.47
C GLU A 108 -8.98 20.06 5.67
N ALA A 109 -8.35 20.02 6.84
CA ALA A 109 -7.25 20.95 7.17
C ALA A 109 -5.92 20.60 6.45
N GLU A 110 -5.86 19.52 5.65
CA GLU A 110 -4.65 19.02 4.98
C GLU A 110 -3.47 18.75 5.94
N THR A 111 -3.79 18.38 7.18
CA THR A 111 -2.82 18.05 8.24
C THR A 111 -2.78 16.58 8.59
N ALA A 112 -3.60 15.75 7.92
CA ALA A 112 -3.64 14.31 8.11
C ALA A 112 -3.79 13.59 6.77
N TYR A 113 -2.94 12.59 6.55
CA TYR A 113 -2.91 11.74 5.37
C TYR A 113 -2.65 10.30 5.76
N ARG A 114 -3.11 9.36 4.94
CA ARG A 114 -2.80 7.94 5.08
C ARG A 114 -2.01 7.47 3.87
N ILE A 115 -0.90 6.80 4.10
CA ILE A 115 -0.09 6.13 3.09
C ILE A 115 -0.36 4.63 3.17
N VAL A 116 -0.51 3.98 2.02
CA VAL A 116 -0.49 2.52 1.87
C VAL A 116 0.63 2.18 0.91
N SER A 117 1.65 1.45 1.42
CA SER A 117 2.82 1.03 0.64
C SER A 117 3.06 -0.47 0.70
N ASN A 118 4.02 -0.96 -0.08
CA ASN A 118 4.25 -2.39 -0.28
C ASN A 118 4.82 -3.09 0.96
N ALA A 119 4.44 -4.35 1.17
CA ALA A 119 4.89 -5.14 2.32
C ALA A 119 6.37 -5.52 2.23
N ALA A 120 6.86 -5.87 1.04
CA ALA A 120 8.25 -6.31 0.82
C ALA A 120 9.26 -5.20 1.10
N THR A 121 8.89 -3.95 0.88
CA THR A 121 9.73 -2.76 1.03
C THR A 121 9.56 -2.05 2.38
N ARG A 122 8.72 -2.58 3.27
CA ARG A 122 8.34 -1.96 4.56
C ARG A 122 9.50 -1.31 5.33
N ALA A 123 10.61 -2.01 5.52
CA ALA A 123 11.73 -1.48 6.29
C ALA A 123 12.42 -0.30 5.57
N LYS A 124 12.56 -0.42 4.25
CA LYS A 124 13.14 0.62 3.38
C LYS A 124 12.25 1.87 3.36
N ASP A 125 10.94 1.69 3.24
CA ASP A 125 9.97 2.79 3.18
C ASP A 125 9.94 3.57 4.50
N LEU A 126 9.89 2.87 5.64
CA LEU A 126 9.93 3.50 6.95
C LEU A 126 11.23 4.27 7.19
N ALA A 127 12.36 3.76 6.69
CA ALA A 127 13.64 4.46 6.77
C ALA A 127 13.62 5.77 5.94
N GLN A 128 13.06 5.72 4.72
CA GLN A 128 12.91 6.89 3.86
C GLN A 128 11.94 7.93 4.47
N PHE A 129 10.82 7.47 5.05
CA PHE A 129 9.88 8.36 5.75
C PHE A 129 10.57 9.11 6.89
N ALA A 130 11.41 8.42 7.67
CA ALA A 130 12.17 9.03 8.75
C ALA A 130 13.24 10.00 8.23
N GLU A 131 13.89 9.70 7.11
CA GLU A 131 14.94 10.56 6.53
C GLU A 131 14.37 11.88 6.02
N VAL A 132 13.28 11.84 5.26
CA VAL A 132 12.60 13.05 4.75
C VAL A 132 11.99 13.89 5.88
N GLY A 133 11.75 13.31 7.04
CA GLY A 133 11.21 13.96 8.23
C GLY A 133 12.23 14.76 9.08
N LYS A 134 13.52 14.64 8.76
CA LYS A 134 14.61 15.40 9.42
C LYS A 134 14.73 16.81 8.82
#